data_96396826e75ab61b4a0f705d39f81aeb
#
_entry.id   96396826e75ab61b4a0f705d39f81aeb
#
_cell.length_a   1.000
_cell.length_b   1.000
_cell.length_c   1.000
_cell.angle_alpha   90.00
_cell.angle_beta   90.00
_cell.angle_gamma   90.00
#
_symmetry.space_group_name_H-M   'P 1'
#
loop_
_entity.id
_entity.type
_entity.pdbx_description
1 polymer ?
#
loop_
_entity_poly.entity_id
_entity_poly.type
_entity_poly.pdbx_seq_one_letter_code
_entity_poly.pdbx_strand_id
1 'polypeptide(L)' 'MRRDVPFAVGVRVLSERWGEGTVQRYDDDQVTVLFDEHGYRELFVPVVLERGLLQLAPGAG' A
#
# COMPACT_ATOMS: atom_id res chain seq x y z
N MET A 1 4.09 11.78 -18.62
CA MET A 1 3.35 10.52 -18.76
C MET A 1 2.89 10.04 -17.40
N ARG A 2 1.67 9.59 -17.32
CA ARG A 2 1.11 9.16 -16.05
C ARG A 2 1.43 7.70 -15.78
N ARG A 3 1.77 7.38 -14.56
CA ARG A 3 1.99 6.01 -14.14
C ARG A 3 0.77 5.51 -13.39
N ASP A 4 0.30 4.34 -13.74
CA ASP A 4 -0.79 3.71 -13.02
C ASP A 4 -0.27 3.10 -11.74
N VAL A 5 -0.94 3.42 -10.64
CA VAL A 5 -0.57 2.87 -9.34
C VAL A 5 -1.72 2.03 -8.82
N PRO A 6 -1.42 0.95 -8.09
CA PRO A 6 -2.47 0.06 -7.63
C PRO A 6 -3.39 0.69 -6.59
N PHE A 7 -2.85 1.60 -5.79
CA PHE A 7 -3.63 2.22 -4.73
C PHE A 7 -3.30 3.70 -4.69
N ALA A 8 -4.32 4.53 -4.62
CA ALA A 8 -4.11 5.97 -4.57
C ALA A 8 -3.51 6.37 -3.21
N VAL A 9 -2.75 7.46 -3.22
CA VAL A 9 -2.24 8.02 -1.98
C VAL A 9 -3.42 8.42 -1.10
N GLY A 10 -3.34 8.10 0.18
CA GLY A 10 -4.40 8.39 1.13
C GLY A 10 -5.41 7.28 1.31
N VAL A 11 -5.33 6.23 0.50
CA VAL A 11 -6.28 5.13 0.57
C VAL A 11 -5.86 4.16 1.69
N ARG A 12 -6.86 3.61 2.36
CA ARG A 12 -6.62 2.59 3.37
C ARG A 12 -6.42 1.23 2.70
N VAL A 13 -5.43 0.51 3.17
CA VAL A 13 -5.10 -0.82 2.65
C VAL A 13 -4.97 -1.79 3.80
N LEU A 14 -5.01 -3.07 3.46
CA LEU A 14 -4.88 -4.15 4.44
C LEU A 14 -3.78 -5.09 4.00
N SER A 15 -2.86 -5.38 4.90
CA SER A 15 -1.81 -6.36 4.72
C SER A 15 -2.04 -7.50 5.70
N GLU A 16 -1.90 -8.73 5.23
CA GLU A 16 -2.03 -9.87 6.13
C GLU A 16 -0.91 -9.89 7.17
N ARG A 17 0.20 -9.25 6.82
CA ARG A 17 1.37 -9.28 7.69
C ARG A 17 1.36 -8.15 8.71
N TRP A 18 0.92 -6.97 8.28
CA TRP A 18 1.04 -5.78 9.12
C TRP A 18 -0.29 -5.12 9.46
N GLY A 19 -1.41 -5.68 8.98
CA GLY A 19 -2.71 -5.12 9.28
C GLY A 19 -3.04 -3.93 8.40
N GLU A 20 -3.83 -3.02 8.92
CA GLU A 20 -4.30 -1.88 8.15
C GLU A 20 -3.30 -0.74 8.16
N GLY A 21 -3.30 0.00 7.07
CA GLY A 21 -2.45 1.17 6.94
C GLY A 21 -2.99 2.12 5.90
N THR A 22 -2.27 3.21 5.70
CA THR A 22 -2.65 4.24 4.75
C THR A 22 -1.49 4.44 3.78
N VAL A 23 -1.80 4.44 2.49
CA VAL A 23 -0.79 4.67 1.46
C VAL A 23 -0.31 6.11 1.56
N GLN A 24 0.99 6.30 1.72
CA GLN A 24 1.57 7.62 1.91
C GLN A 24 2.11 8.21 0.62
N ARG A 25 2.86 7.41 -0.13
CA ARG A 25 3.46 7.91 -1.35
C ARG A 25 4.06 6.78 -2.15
N TYR A 26 4.37 7.10 -3.40
CA TYR A 26 5.12 6.21 -4.29
C TYR A 26 6.46 6.86 -4.62
N ASP A 27 7.49 6.04 -4.73
CA ASP A 27 8.83 6.51 -5.09
C ASP A 27 9.45 5.45 -5.98
N ASP A 28 9.59 5.76 -7.25
CA ASP A 28 10.04 4.78 -8.25
C ASP A 28 9.14 3.56 -8.21
N ASP A 29 9.69 2.40 -7.88
CA ASP A 29 8.93 1.17 -7.85
C ASP A 29 8.50 0.79 -6.44
N GLN A 30 8.55 1.72 -5.51
CA GLN A 30 8.22 1.44 -4.13
C GLN A 30 7.02 2.24 -3.68
N VAL A 31 6.24 1.65 -2.80
CA VAL A 31 5.12 2.33 -2.16
C VAL A 31 5.40 2.36 -0.66
N THR A 32 5.21 3.53 -0.07
CA THR A 32 5.35 3.70 1.37
C THR A 32 3.98 3.69 1.99
N VAL A 33 3.80 2.81 2.96
CA VAL A 33 2.54 2.67 3.68
C VAL A 33 2.80 2.90 5.15
N LEU A 34 1.95 3.70 5.78
CA LEU A 34 1.99 3.89 7.23
C LEU A 34 0.99 2.92 7.85
N PHE A 35 1.50 1.85 8.43
CA PHE A 35 0.65 0.86 9.08
C PHE A 35 0.33 1.31 10.49
N ASP A 36 -0.93 1.13 10.89
CA ASP A 36 -1.41 1.68 12.15
C ASP A 36 -0.61 1.18 13.36
N GLU A 37 -0.17 -0.08 13.31
CA GLU A 37 0.50 -0.67 14.45
C GLU A 37 1.96 -1.00 14.19
N HIS A 38 2.46 -0.77 12.98
CA HIS A 38 3.83 -1.15 12.64
C HIS A 38 4.64 -0.02 12.03
N GLY A 39 4.03 1.15 11.87
CA GLY A 39 4.74 2.31 11.34
C GLY A 39 4.95 2.23 9.83
N TYR A 40 5.93 2.98 9.37
CA TYR A 40 6.18 3.09 7.93
C TYR A 40 6.86 1.84 7.40
N ARG A 41 6.39 1.38 6.26
CA ARG A 41 7.02 0.27 5.53
C ARG A 41 7.07 0.62 4.06
N GLU A 42 8.19 0.31 3.42
CA GLU A 42 8.33 0.47 1.98
C GLU A 42 8.21 -0.88 1.32
N LEU A 43 7.36 -0.97 0.32
CA LEU A 43 7.10 -2.22 -0.38
C LEU A 43 7.37 -2.05 -1.86
N PHE A 44 7.91 -3.10 -2.48
CA PHE A 44 8.22 -3.10 -3.90
C PHE A 44 6.93 -3.36 -4.67
N VAL A 45 6.51 -2.38 -5.46
CA VAL A 45 5.20 -2.44 -6.11
C VAL A 45 5.00 -3.69 -6.97
N PRO A 46 5.98 -4.10 -7.81
CA PRO A 46 5.77 -5.32 -8.60
C PRO A 46 5.50 -6.54 -7.74
N VAL A 47 6.14 -6.65 -6.58
CA VAL A 47 5.90 -7.77 -5.68
C VAL A 47 4.53 -7.64 -5.02
N VAL A 48 4.13 -6.42 -4.67
CA VAL A 48 2.81 -6.18 -4.11
C VAL A 48 1.73 -6.69 -5.06
N LEU A 49 1.88 -6.36 -6.34
CA LEU A 49 0.90 -6.78 -7.34
C LEU A 49 0.96 -8.28 -7.59
N GLU A 50 2.15 -8.81 -7.70
CA GLU A 50 2.32 -10.21 -8.05
C GLU A 50 1.84 -11.13 -6.94
N ARG A 51 2.09 -10.75 -5.69
CA ARG A 51 1.78 -11.60 -4.55
C ARG A 51 0.55 -11.17 -3.78
N GLY A 52 -0.08 -10.08 -4.19
CA GLY A 52 -1.25 -9.57 -3.49
C GLY A 52 -0.97 -9.18 -2.06
N LEU A 53 0.14 -8.50 -1.83
CA LEU A 53 0.55 -8.17 -0.47
C LEU A 53 -0.35 -7.13 0.18
N LEU A 54 -1.03 -6.31 -0.62
CA LEU A 54 -1.93 -5.28 -0.11
C LEU A 54 -3.26 -5.39 -0.81
N GLN A 55 -4.32 -5.09 -0.07
CA GLN A 55 -5.67 -5.04 -0.60
C GLN A 55 -6.34 -3.79 -0.05
N LEU A 56 -7.41 -3.34 -0.73
CA LEU A 56 -8.19 -2.26 -0.17
C LEU A 56 -8.79 -2.71 1.14
N ALA A 57 -8.70 -1.86 2.16
CA ALA A 57 -9.22 -2.22 3.48
C ALA A 57 -10.75 -2.32 3.40
N PRO A 58 -11.34 -3.33 4.03
CA PRO A 58 -12.79 -3.45 4.07
C PRO A 58 -13.40 -2.22 4.74
N GLY A 59 -14.50 -1.73 4.19
CA GLY A 59 -15.18 -0.60 4.78
C GLY A 59 -14.53 0.73 4.54
N ALA A 60 -13.47 0.79 3.75
CA ALA A 60 -12.81 2.04 3.41
C ALA A 60 -13.57 2.71 2.29
N GLY A 61 -14.74 3.07 2.52
CA GLY A 61 -15.58 3.63 1.46
C GLY A 61 -15.57 5.13 1.46
#